data_875ad2324d526eb0c35089ddaf55afff
#
_entry.id   875ad2324d526eb0c35089ddaf55afff
#
_cell.length_a   1.000
_cell.length_b   1.000
_cell.length_c   1.000
_cell.angle_alpha   90.00
_cell.angle_beta   90.00
_cell.angle_gamma   90.00
#
_symmetry.space_group_name_H-M   'P 1'
#
loop_
_entity.id
_entity.type
_entity.pdbx_description
1 polymer ?
#
loop_
_entity_poly.entity_id
_entity_poly.type
_entity_poly.pdbx_seq_one_letter_code
_entity_poly.pdbx_strand_id
1 'polypeptide(L)'
;MTETTGTGGGTLAGEARRPRNLHLTASGSIHDDATAQRLGFRGGTIAGSYHMEQAVPLVLRLFGREWFESGTMAAYFRRATVDGEAVRAFARPPAAEAGRAELWMDTAEGQRVWEGSATAGNPRGRSGLADRMTDRGADEVRILSSLQVGEVIDLGELRLDGERQRDRLRRDLVTEPLDWYAESSPWGPAVASPPTEVWFTFESVKKAIAERRGAGVGLYGAIEIRHLTGPLLLDETYHVSSTVRALGCTPKTEYMWTETVASRRGTPVASVLMMSRVMKASSDLYS
;
A
#
# COMPACT_ATOMS: atom_id res chain seq x y z
N MET A 1 -12.00 -24.81 -40.74
CA MET A 1 -12.82 -24.31 -39.58
C MET A 1 -11.84 -23.74 -38.58
N THR A 2 -11.65 -22.44 -38.64
CA THR A 2 -10.74 -21.69 -37.78
C THR A 2 -11.56 -21.22 -36.59
N GLU A 3 -11.31 -21.80 -35.41
CA GLU A 3 -11.89 -21.32 -34.15
C GLU A 3 -11.29 -19.95 -33.80
N THR A 4 -12.11 -18.94 -33.93
CA THR A 4 -11.83 -17.59 -33.45
C THR A 4 -11.96 -17.62 -31.91
N THR A 5 -10.83 -17.72 -31.18
CA THR A 5 -10.81 -17.52 -29.74
C THR A 5 -11.14 -16.07 -29.44
N GLY A 6 -12.40 -15.84 -29.09
CA GLY A 6 -12.88 -14.56 -28.58
C GLY A 6 -12.15 -14.20 -27.29
N THR A 7 -11.34 -13.15 -27.31
CA THR A 7 -10.78 -12.50 -26.12
C THR A 7 -11.88 -11.72 -25.39
N GLY A 8 -12.83 -12.44 -24.79
CA GLY A 8 -13.73 -11.87 -23.81
C GLY A 8 -12.98 -11.74 -22.49
N GLY A 9 -12.69 -10.50 -22.06
CA GLY A 9 -11.97 -10.19 -20.84
C GLY A 9 -12.71 -10.61 -19.57
N GLY A 10 -12.66 -11.92 -19.23
CA GLY A 10 -13.26 -12.47 -18.02
C GLY A 10 -12.54 -11.96 -16.76
N THR A 11 -13.27 -11.83 -15.67
CA THR A 11 -12.69 -11.53 -14.35
C THR A 11 -11.79 -12.68 -13.90
N LEU A 12 -10.55 -12.37 -13.54
CA LEU A 12 -9.62 -13.27 -12.88
C LEU A 12 -9.91 -13.25 -11.37
N ALA A 13 -9.91 -14.41 -10.73
CA ALA A 13 -10.03 -14.53 -9.28
C ALA A 13 -8.78 -15.22 -8.71
N GLY A 14 -8.28 -14.67 -7.62
CA GLY A 14 -7.25 -15.32 -6.80
C GLY A 14 -7.85 -16.40 -5.91
N GLU A 15 -7.01 -17.06 -5.13
CA GLU A 15 -7.45 -17.97 -4.09
C GLU A 15 -8.08 -17.20 -2.91
N ALA A 16 -8.98 -17.85 -2.19
CA ALA A 16 -9.47 -17.32 -0.92
C ALA A 16 -8.36 -17.46 0.13
N ARG A 17 -8.03 -16.35 0.80
CA ARG A 17 -6.95 -16.29 1.80
C ARG A 17 -7.48 -15.82 3.15
N ARG A 18 -6.76 -16.17 4.21
CA ARG A 18 -7.05 -15.77 5.59
C ARG A 18 -5.80 -15.13 6.19
N PRO A 19 -5.52 -13.85 5.86
CA PRO A 19 -4.32 -13.19 6.35
C PRO A 19 -4.35 -13.07 7.88
N ARG A 20 -3.16 -13.09 8.49
CA ARG A 20 -2.98 -12.96 9.93
C ARG A 20 -2.64 -11.53 10.29
N ASN A 21 -3.15 -11.08 11.42
CA ASN A 21 -2.75 -9.80 11.98
C ASN A 21 -1.41 -9.95 12.71
N LEU A 22 -0.33 -9.46 12.10
CA LEU A 22 1.03 -9.58 12.64
C LEU A 22 1.37 -8.51 13.68
N HIS A 23 0.42 -7.64 14.03
CA HIS A 23 0.62 -6.49 14.91
C HIS A 23 -0.37 -6.47 16.09
N LEU A 24 -0.95 -7.60 16.47
CA LEU A 24 -1.90 -7.73 17.59
C LEU A 24 -1.40 -7.15 18.91
N THR A 25 -0.08 -7.16 19.13
CA THR A 25 0.57 -6.64 20.34
C THR A 25 1.01 -5.18 20.24
N ALA A 26 0.72 -4.50 19.12
CA ALA A 26 1.06 -3.09 18.92
C ALA A 26 0.08 -2.18 19.67
N SER A 27 0.18 -2.14 21.00
CA SER A 27 -0.68 -1.33 21.87
C SER A 27 -0.81 0.10 21.37
N GLY A 28 -2.03 0.63 21.38
CA GLY A 28 -2.33 1.99 20.93
C GLY A 28 -2.44 2.13 19.41
N SER A 29 -2.48 1.03 18.64
CA SER A 29 -2.71 1.04 17.19
C SER A 29 -4.05 0.40 16.82
N ILE A 30 -4.54 0.61 15.60
CA ILE A 30 -5.74 -0.09 15.11
C ILE A 30 -5.53 -1.60 14.89
N HIS A 31 -4.31 -2.08 15.04
CA HIS A 31 -3.96 -3.50 14.97
C HIS A 31 -4.17 -4.21 16.31
N ASP A 32 -4.24 -3.47 17.42
CA ASP A 32 -4.58 -3.95 18.76
C ASP A 32 -6.10 -3.96 18.95
N ASP A 33 -6.66 -5.09 19.42
CA ASP A 33 -8.09 -5.29 19.57
C ASP A 33 -8.77 -4.23 20.43
N ALA A 34 -8.20 -3.93 21.60
CA ALA A 34 -8.78 -2.97 22.55
C ALA A 34 -8.86 -1.56 21.95
N THR A 35 -7.79 -1.12 21.28
CA THR A 35 -7.74 0.20 20.63
C THR A 35 -8.69 0.24 19.42
N ALA A 36 -8.69 -0.80 18.59
CA ALA A 36 -9.57 -0.89 17.42
C ALA A 36 -11.04 -0.81 17.81
N GLN A 37 -11.47 -1.57 18.83
CA GLN A 37 -12.86 -1.60 19.31
C GLN A 37 -13.29 -0.25 19.88
N ARG A 38 -12.43 0.43 20.67
CA ARG A 38 -12.73 1.80 21.15
C ARG A 38 -12.96 2.80 20.01
N LEU A 39 -12.33 2.59 18.87
CA LEU A 39 -12.46 3.44 17.67
C LEU A 39 -13.56 2.98 16.71
N GLY A 40 -14.37 1.97 17.11
CA GLY A 40 -15.52 1.49 16.34
C GLY A 40 -15.22 0.43 15.28
N PHE A 41 -14.02 -0.20 15.32
CA PHE A 41 -13.70 -1.37 14.51
C PHE A 41 -14.15 -2.65 15.20
N ARG A 42 -14.27 -3.75 14.44
CA ARG A 42 -14.69 -5.06 14.97
C ARG A 42 -13.62 -5.74 15.84
N GLY A 43 -12.38 -5.37 15.64
CA GLY A 43 -11.19 -5.90 16.30
C GLY A 43 -9.94 -5.36 15.64
N GLY A 44 -8.76 -5.81 16.06
CA GLY A 44 -7.48 -5.46 15.49
C GLY A 44 -7.40 -5.73 13.99
N THR A 45 -7.10 -4.70 13.23
CA THR A 45 -7.22 -4.73 11.77
C THR A 45 -5.99 -5.30 11.08
N ILE A 46 -6.18 -5.94 9.93
CA ILE A 46 -5.09 -6.33 9.03
C ILE A 46 -4.55 -5.07 8.32
N ALA A 47 -3.23 -4.94 8.21
CA ALA A 47 -2.62 -3.84 7.45
C ALA A 47 -2.96 -3.96 5.95
N GLY A 48 -3.39 -2.84 5.33
CA GLY A 48 -3.86 -2.86 3.94
C GLY A 48 -2.81 -3.35 2.94
N SER A 49 -1.53 -3.14 3.20
CA SER A 49 -0.44 -3.63 2.35
C SER A 49 -0.37 -5.17 2.27
N TYR A 50 -0.79 -5.90 3.31
CA TYR A 50 -0.90 -7.37 3.26
C TYR A 50 -2.02 -7.83 2.33
N HIS A 51 -3.07 -7.02 2.18
CA HIS A 51 -4.11 -7.28 1.18
C HIS A 51 -3.64 -6.99 -0.25
N MET A 52 -2.78 -5.98 -0.45
CA MET A 52 -2.20 -5.71 -1.76
C MET A 52 -1.30 -6.86 -2.24
N GLU A 53 -0.55 -7.49 -1.34
CA GLU A 53 0.29 -8.65 -1.65
C GLU A 53 -0.50 -9.78 -2.32
N GLN A 54 -1.77 -9.98 -1.92
CA GLN A 54 -2.64 -11.02 -2.46
C GLN A 54 -3.08 -10.77 -3.92
N ALA A 55 -2.97 -9.55 -4.41
CA ALA A 55 -3.26 -9.22 -5.81
C ALA A 55 -2.07 -9.44 -6.75
N VAL A 56 -0.85 -9.57 -6.22
CA VAL A 56 0.37 -9.69 -7.04
C VAL A 56 0.32 -10.85 -8.04
N PRO A 57 -0.12 -12.08 -7.70
CA PRO A 57 -0.23 -13.16 -8.68
C PRO A 57 -1.18 -12.83 -9.83
N LEU A 58 -2.27 -12.09 -9.58
CA LEU A 58 -3.19 -11.67 -10.63
C LEU A 58 -2.56 -10.61 -11.54
N VAL A 59 -1.82 -9.67 -10.95
CA VAL A 59 -1.09 -8.64 -11.69
C VAL A 59 -0.01 -9.27 -12.57
N LEU A 60 0.73 -10.27 -12.06
CA LEU A 60 1.72 -11.01 -12.83
C LEU A 60 1.09 -11.84 -13.96
N ARG A 61 -0.11 -12.36 -13.78
CA ARG A 61 -0.85 -13.04 -14.85
C ARG A 61 -1.27 -12.08 -15.97
N LEU A 62 -1.51 -10.80 -15.66
CA LEU A 62 -1.91 -9.79 -16.64
C LEU A 62 -0.73 -9.15 -17.35
N PHE A 63 0.36 -8.89 -16.64
CA PHE A 63 1.46 -8.05 -17.14
C PHE A 63 2.82 -8.74 -17.09
N GLY A 64 2.91 -9.96 -16.54
CA GLY A 64 4.18 -10.65 -16.38
C GLY A 64 5.16 -9.88 -15.49
N ARG A 65 6.43 -10.16 -15.68
CA ARG A 65 7.51 -9.51 -14.90
C ARG A 65 7.64 -8.00 -15.19
N GLU A 66 7.10 -7.51 -16.31
CA GLU A 66 7.12 -6.09 -16.68
C GLU A 66 6.49 -5.22 -15.58
N TRP A 67 5.53 -5.77 -14.83
CA TRP A 67 4.96 -5.05 -13.69
C TRP A 67 6.03 -4.66 -12.65
N PHE A 68 6.99 -5.53 -12.32
CA PHE A 68 8.10 -5.20 -11.43
C PHE A 68 9.11 -4.23 -12.07
N GLU A 69 9.18 -4.17 -13.39
CA GLU A 69 10.12 -3.31 -14.11
C GLU A 69 9.62 -1.87 -14.25
N SER A 70 8.32 -1.71 -14.51
CA SER A 70 7.72 -0.41 -14.85
C SER A 70 6.23 -0.33 -14.56
N GLY A 71 5.74 -1.09 -13.59
CA GLY A 71 4.31 -1.18 -13.29
C GLY A 71 3.85 -0.35 -12.10
N THR A 72 2.54 -0.26 -11.98
CA THR A 72 1.88 0.37 -10.83
C THR A 72 0.82 -0.54 -10.24
N MET A 73 0.57 -0.43 -8.94
CA MET A 73 -0.57 -1.03 -8.27
C MET A 73 -1.14 -0.07 -7.24
N ALA A 74 -2.39 0.34 -7.42
CA ALA A 74 -3.11 1.27 -6.55
C ALA A 74 -4.24 0.55 -5.80
N ALA A 75 -4.43 0.87 -4.53
CA ALA A 75 -5.51 0.39 -3.69
C ALA A 75 -6.13 1.54 -2.87
N TYR A 76 -7.45 1.64 -2.86
CA TYR A 76 -8.22 2.51 -1.99
C TYR A 76 -9.03 1.64 -1.02
N PHE A 77 -8.77 1.75 0.28
CA PHE A 77 -9.35 0.89 1.30
C PHE A 77 -10.75 1.35 1.70
N ARG A 78 -11.70 0.41 1.69
CA ARG A 78 -13.12 0.62 1.99
C ARG A 78 -13.52 0.06 3.34
N ARG A 79 -12.96 -1.09 3.69
CA ARG A 79 -13.34 -1.85 4.89
C ARG A 79 -12.11 -2.47 5.53
N ALA A 80 -12.00 -2.31 6.85
CA ALA A 80 -11.02 -3.03 7.64
C ALA A 80 -11.46 -4.48 7.83
N THR A 81 -10.52 -5.41 7.71
CA THR A 81 -10.68 -6.83 8.02
C THR A 81 -9.98 -7.17 9.32
N VAL A 82 -10.36 -8.26 9.95
CA VAL A 82 -9.76 -8.75 11.20
C VAL A 82 -8.96 -10.03 10.99
N ASP A 83 -8.22 -10.47 12.00
CA ASP A 83 -7.38 -11.68 11.95
C ASP A 83 -8.14 -12.88 11.40
N GLY A 84 -7.59 -13.54 10.38
CA GLY A 84 -8.16 -14.75 9.79
C GLY A 84 -9.48 -14.57 9.01
N GLU A 85 -9.96 -13.35 8.81
CA GLU A 85 -11.15 -13.09 7.97
C GLU A 85 -10.87 -13.47 6.52
N ALA A 86 -11.77 -14.28 5.92
CA ALA A 86 -11.59 -14.77 4.57
C ALA A 86 -11.79 -13.64 3.54
N VAL A 87 -10.82 -13.49 2.66
CA VAL A 87 -10.83 -12.49 1.58
C VAL A 87 -10.37 -13.11 0.27
N ARG A 88 -10.77 -12.52 -0.86
CA ARG A 88 -10.35 -12.93 -2.19
C ARG A 88 -10.06 -11.71 -3.05
N ALA A 89 -8.92 -11.72 -3.73
CA ALA A 89 -8.53 -10.72 -4.71
C ALA A 89 -9.09 -11.07 -6.10
N PHE A 90 -9.42 -10.04 -6.87
CA PHE A 90 -9.93 -10.14 -8.23
C PHE A 90 -9.23 -9.13 -9.12
N ALA A 91 -9.14 -9.47 -10.42
CA ALA A 91 -8.64 -8.56 -11.45
C ALA A 91 -9.51 -8.65 -12.70
N ARG A 92 -9.74 -7.51 -13.35
CA ARG A 92 -10.30 -7.43 -14.71
C ARG A 92 -9.23 -6.86 -15.62
N PRO A 93 -8.92 -7.57 -16.74
CA PRO A 93 -7.97 -7.06 -17.72
C PRO A 93 -8.32 -5.65 -18.20
N PRO A 94 -7.31 -4.85 -18.61
CA PRO A 94 -7.59 -3.54 -19.17
C PRO A 94 -8.49 -3.63 -20.40
N ALA A 95 -9.45 -2.72 -20.53
CA ALA A 95 -10.09 -2.49 -21.81
C ALA A 95 -9.04 -2.00 -22.82
N ALA A 96 -9.21 -2.31 -24.11
CA ALA A 96 -8.20 -2.09 -25.16
C ALA A 96 -7.59 -0.67 -25.18
N GLU A 97 -8.38 0.35 -24.81
CA GLU A 97 -7.94 1.75 -24.79
C GLU A 97 -7.49 2.25 -23.41
N ALA A 98 -7.79 1.53 -22.32
CA ALA A 98 -7.59 2.05 -20.96
C ALA A 98 -6.19 1.79 -20.39
N GLY A 99 -5.44 0.81 -20.91
CA GLY A 99 -4.09 0.44 -20.46
C GLY A 99 -3.97 0.09 -18.96
N ARG A 100 -5.12 0.05 -18.24
CA ARG A 100 -5.22 -0.09 -16.79
C ARG A 100 -6.19 -1.21 -16.42
N ALA A 101 -5.69 -2.23 -15.73
CA ALA A 101 -6.50 -3.29 -15.16
C ALA A 101 -7.24 -2.78 -13.91
N GLU A 102 -8.48 -3.23 -13.71
CA GLU A 102 -9.18 -3.05 -12.45
C GLU A 102 -8.76 -4.13 -11.46
N LEU A 103 -8.55 -3.75 -10.21
CA LEU A 103 -8.26 -4.66 -9.11
C LEU A 103 -9.24 -4.40 -7.96
N TRP A 104 -9.62 -5.46 -7.28
CA TRP A 104 -10.38 -5.33 -6.02
C TRP A 104 -10.23 -6.57 -5.16
N MET A 105 -10.68 -6.43 -3.91
CA MET A 105 -10.78 -7.52 -2.96
C MET A 105 -12.12 -7.47 -2.25
N ASP A 106 -12.74 -8.62 -2.08
CA ASP A 106 -13.98 -8.77 -1.35
C ASP A 106 -13.81 -9.79 -0.20
N THR A 107 -14.61 -9.63 0.86
CA THR A 107 -14.78 -10.68 1.89
C THR A 107 -15.57 -11.87 1.33
N ALA A 108 -15.64 -12.96 2.10
CA ALA A 108 -16.46 -14.12 1.72
C ALA A 108 -17.94 -13.77 1.52
N GLU A 109 -18.43 -12.74 2.22
CA GLU A 109 -19.82 -12.23 2.12
C GLU A 109 -20.00 -11.22 0.97
N GLY A 110 -18.97 -11.01 0.13
CA GLY A 110 -19.02 -10.10 -1.00
C GLY A 110 -18.88 -8.61 -0.65
N GLN A 111 -18.39 -8.28 0.55
CA GLN A 111 -18.20 -6.89 0.96
C GLN A 111 -16.84 -6.39 0.47
N ARG A 112 -16.81 -5.24 -0.21
CA ARG A 112 -15.60 -4.63 -0.74
C ARG A 112 -14.61 -4.23 0.35
N VAL A 113 -13.43 -4.85 0.35
CA VAL A 113 -12.30 -4.52 1.25
C VAL A 113 -11.49 -3.36 0.68
N TRP A 114 -11.10 -3.46 -0.58
CA TRP A 114 -10.46 -2.38 -1.33
C TRP A 114 -10.76 -2.48 -2.82
N GLU A 115 -10.60 -1.38 -3.52
CA GLU A 115 -10.70 -1.26 -4.98
C GLU A 115 -9.52 -0.46 -5.51
N GLY A 116 -9.13 -0.71 -6.74
CA GLY A 116 -7.98 -0.03 -7.32
C GLY A 116 -7.67 -0.48 -8.73
N SER A 117 -6.39 -0.42 -9.09
CA SER A 117 -5.97 -0.71 -10.46
C SER A 117 -4.49 -1.05 -10.54
N ALA A 118 -4.07 -1.68 -11.65
CA ALA A 118 -2.68 -1.89 -11.99
C ALA A 118 -2.40 -1.54 -13.46
N THR A 119 -1.13 -1.18 -13.74
CA THR A 119 -0.61 -0.95 -15.10
C THR A 119 0.78 -1.54 -15.22
N ALA A 120 1.26 -1.71 -16.46
CA ALA A 120 2.68 -1.92 -16.77
C ALA A 120 3.09 -1.04 -17.94
N GLY A 121 4.40 -0.80 -18.11
CA GLY A 121 4.97 -0.05 -19.23
C GLY A 121 4.89 1.47 -19.14
N ASN A 122 4.12 2.05 -18.20
CA ASN A 122 4.03 3.50 -18.01
C ASN A 122 3.94 3.88 -16.51
N PRO A 123 5.01 3.70 -15.73
CA PRO A 123 5.00 3.93 -14.29
C PRO A 123 4.87 5.43 -13.92
N ARG A 124 5.16 6.34 -14.84
CA ARG A 124 5.05 7.80 -14.65
C ARG A 124 3.73 8.38 -15.15
N GLY A 125 2.82 7.53 -15.62
CA GLY A 125 1.49 7.93 -16.01
C GLY A 125 0.66 8.46 -14.84
N ARG A 126 -0.55 8.90 -15.15
CA ARG A 126 -1.48 9.41 -14.13
C ARG A 126 -1.73 8.35 -13.04
N SER A 127 -1.65 8.76 -11.78
CA SER A 127 -1.96 7.90 -10.63
C SER A 127 -3.37 7.31 -10.73
N GLY A 128 -3.53 6.05 -10.33
CA GLY A 128 -4.83 5.42 -10.12
C GLY A 128 -5.63 6.07 -8.98
N LEU A 129 -4.98 6.87 -8.16
CA LEU A 129 -5.57 7.57 -7.02
C LEU A 129 -5.69 9.08 -7.24
N ALA A 130 -5.32 9.61 -8.43
CA ALA A 130 -5.26 11.05 -8.68
C ALA A 130 -6.58 11.78 -8.38
N ASP A 131 -7.73 11.17 -8.74
CA ASP A 131 -9.05 11.77 -8.51
C ASP A 131 -9.50 11.74 -7.05
N ARG A 132 -8.76 11.02 -6.19
CA ARG A 132 -9.02 10.91 -4.75
C ARG A 132 -8.09 11.78 -3.91
N MET A 133 -7.03 12.30 -4.51
CA MET A 133 -6.07 13.17 -3.84
C MET A 133 -6.62 14.58 -3.84
N THR A 134 -7.10 15.03 -2.67
CA THR A 134 -7.69 16.36 -2.46
C THR A 134 -7.10 16.98 -1.19
N ASP A 135 -7.20 18.30 -1.08
CA ASP A 135 -6.83 19.10 0.09
C ASP A 135 -8.05 19.64 0.85
N ARG A 136 -9.19 18.97 0.70
CA ARG A 136 -10.46 19.39 1.30
C ARG A 136 -10.35 19.51 2.82
N GLY A 137 -10.66 20.69 3.36
CA GLY A 137 -10.58 21.00 4.79
C GLY A 137 -9.14 21.07 5.32
N ALA A 138 -8.18 21.43 4.49
CA ALA A 138 -6.77 21.57 4.88
C ALA A 138 -6.56 22.62 5.97
N ASP A 139 -7.35 23.66 6.00
CA ASP A 139 -7.37 24.73 7.00
C ASP A 139 -7.97 24.31 8.37
N GLU A 140 -8.66 23.16 8.40
CA GLU A 140 -9.29 22.62 9.62
C GLU A 140 -8.41 21.57 10.34
N VAL A 141 -7.24 21.22 9.80
CA VAL A 141 -6.36 20.20 10.42
C VAL A 141 -5.74 20.74 11.71
N ARG A 142 -5.70 19.91 12.74
CA ARG A 142 -5.09 20.19 14.05
C ARG A 142 -3.95 19.22 14.37
N ILE A 143 -4.17 17.94 14.14
CA ILE A 143 -3.18 16.87 14.38
C ILE A 143 -2.00 17.01 13.40
N LEU A 144 -2.28 17.36 12.16
CA LEU A 144 -1.30 17.49 11.07
C LEU A 144 -0.92 18.95 10.77
N SER A 145 -1.28 19.92 11.64
CA SER A 145 -1.11 21.35 11.42
C SER A 145 0.34 21.83 11.25
N SER A 146 1.31 21.02 11.69
CA SER A 146 2.74 21.34 11.54
C SER A 146 3.31 20.95 10.17
N LEU A 147 2.54 20.26 9.33
CA LEU A 147 2.96 19.83 7.99
C LEU A 147 2.44 20.81 6.94
N GLN A 148 3.17 20.94 5.84
CA GLN A 148 2.80 21.83 4.73
C GLN A 148 2.78 21.06 3.41
N VAL A 149 1.80 21.36 2.55
CA VAL A 149 1.76 20.82 1.19
C VAL A 149 2.97 21.34 0.42
N GLY A 150 3.65 20.45 -0.30
CA GLY A 150 4.90 20.74 -1.00
C GLY A 150 6.16 20.54 -0.13
N GLU A 151 6.01 20.35 1.18
CA GLU A 151 7.15 20.07 2.05
C GLU A 151 7.85 18.78 1.63
N VAL A 152 9.18 18.84 1.52
CA VAL A 152 10.04 17.69 1.25
C VAL A 152 10.71 17.25 2.56
N ILE A 153 10.53 15.99 2.90
CA ILE A 153 11.14 15.32 4.04
C ILE A 153 12.25 14.44 3.49
N ASP A 154 13.49 14.90 3.58
CA ASP A 154 14.66 14.11 3.19
C ASP A 154 15.00 13.13 4.32
N LEU A 155 14.97 11.84 4.01
CA LEU A 155 15.24 10.74 4.95
C LEU A 155 16.67 10.21 4.80
N GLY A 156 17.42 10.68 3.78
CA GLY A 156 18.80 10.28 3.50
C GLY A 156 18.93 8.85 2.99
N GLU A 157 20.10 8.27 3.20
CA GLU A 157 20.43 6.90 2.80
C GLU A 157 19.88 5.90 3.81
N LEU A 158 18.96 5.02 3.35
CA LEU A 158 18.35 3.97 4.14
C LEU A 158 18.59 2.61 3.50
N ARG A 159 18.98 1.63 4.31
CA ARG A 159 19.05 0.23 3.87
C ARG A 159 17.68 -0.43 4.00
N LEU A 160 17.20 -1.05 2.91
CA LEU A 160 15.99 -1.86 2.94
C LEU A 160 16.33 -3.23 3.55
N ASP A 161 16.15 -3.36 4.85
CA ASP A 161 16.40 -4.61 5.57
C ASP A 161 15.35 -5.67 5.20
N GLY A 162 15.82 -6.79 4.61
CA GLY A 162 14.98 -7.90 4.18
C GLY A 162 14.58 -8.87 5.29
N GLU A 163 15.11 -8.77 6.50
CA GLU A 163 14.91 -9.79 7.54
C GLU A 163 13.43 -9.95 7.92
N ARG A 164 12.68 -8.87 8.00
CA ARG A 164 11.23 -8.93 8.29
C ARG A 164 10.45 -9.69 7.22
N GLN A 165 10.80 -9.55 5.94
CA GLN A 165 10.16 -10.31 4.86
C GLN A 165 10.54 -11.78 4.93
N ARG A 166 11.82 -12.08 5.14
CA ARG A 166 12.32 -13.45 5.30
C ARG A 166 11.70 -14.14 6.51
N ASP A 167 11.52 -13.43 7.63
CA ASP A 167 10.82 -13.99 8.80
C ASP A 167 9.37 -14.35 8.49
N ARG A 168 8.64 -13.48 7.77
CA ARG A 168 7.27 -13.79 7.32
C ARG A 168 7.22 -15.02 6.42
N LEU A 169 8.17 -15.18 5.51
CA LEU A 169 8.27 -16.37 4.64
C LEU A 169 8.55 -17.63 5.45
N ARG A 170 9.55 -17.61 6.35
CA ARG A 170 9.88 -18.75 7.21
C ARG A 170 8.72 -19.20 8.10
N ARG A 171 7.86 -18.29 8.49
CA ARG A 171 6.69 -18.53 9.36
C ARG A 171 5.40 -18.80 8.59
N ASP A 172 5.46 -18.94 7.28
CA ASP A 172 4.29 -19.16 6.40
C ASP A 172 3.19 -18.08 6.59
N LEU A 173 3.63 -16.83 6.74
CA LEU A 173 2.74 -15.67 6.95
C LEU A 173 2.53 -14.81 5.68
N VAL A 174 3.18 -15.18 4.59
CA VAL A 174 2.97 -14.58 3.27
C VAL A 174 1.91 -15.40 2.55
N THR A 175 0.74 -14.82 2.30
CA THR A 175 -0.40 -15.54 1.71
C THR A 175 -0.22 -15.88 0.23
N GLU A 176 0.65 -15.15 -0.47
CA GLU A 176 1.00 -15.35 -1.88
C GLU A 176 2.53 -15.30 -2.03
N PRO A 177 3.26 -16.34 -1.60
CA PRO A 177 4.70 -16.37 -1.73
C PRO A 177 5.11 -16.46 -3.20
N LEU A 178 6.13 -15.67 -3.56
CA LEU A 178 6.82 -15.78 -4.84
C LEU A 178 8.26 -16.19 -4.59
N ASP A 179 8.84 -16.99 -5.48
CA ASP A 179 10.25 -17.37 -5.40
C ASP A 179 11.17 -16.14 -5.33
N TRP A 180 10.80 -15.07 -6.03
CA TRP A 180 11.56 -13.81 -6.06
C TRP A 180 11.55 -13.04 -4.73
N TYR A 181 10.72 -13.42 -3.76
CA TYR A 181 10.69 -12.80 -2.43
C TYR A 181 11.69 -13.42 -1.45
N ALA A 182 12.22 -14.62 -1.76
CA ALA A 182 13.03 -15.40 -0.82
C ALA A 182 14.53 -15.02 -0.86
N GLU A 183 15.22 -15.39 -1.93
CA GLU A 183 16.69 -15.28 -1.98
C GLU A 183 17.20 -14.43 -3.15
N SER A 184 16.66 -14.65 -4.34
CA SER A 184 17.11 -13.98 -5.56
C SER A 184 15.96 -13.75 -6.54
N SER A 185 16.19 -12.83 -7.48
CA SER A 185 15.25 -12.46 -8.51
C SER A 185 15.97 -12.23 -9.84
N PRO A 186 15.27 -12.03 -10.97
CA PRO A 186 15.88 -11.66 -12.24
C PRO A 186 16.69 -10.35 -12.19
N TRP A 187 16.52 -9.54 -11.15
CA TRP A 187 17.22 -8.26 -10.97
C TRP A 187 18.37 -8.35 -9.96
N GLY A 188 18.68 -9.55 -9.43
CA GLY A 188 19.74 -9.81 -8.45
C GLY A 188 19.18 -10.30 -7.12
N PRO A 189 19.32 -9.57 -6.01
CA PRO A 189 18.73 -9.95 -4.72
C PRO A 189 17.22 -10.15 -4.78
N ALA A 190 16.63 -10.68 -3.72
CA ALA A 190 15.19 -10.82 -3.60
C ALA A 190 14.49 -9.46 -3.73
N VAL A 191 13.31 -9.45 -4.35
CA VAL A 191 12.49 -8.23 -4.46
C VAL A 191 11.68 -8.00 -3.19
N ALA A 192 11.44 -6.75 -2.87
CA ALA A 192 10.52 -6.37 -1.81
C ALA A 192 9.08 -6.72 -2.20
N SER A 193 8.34 -7.34 -1.30
CA SER A 193 6.90 -7.52 -1.43
C SER A 193 6.17 -6.21 -1.11
N PRO A 194 4.91 -6.01 -1.55
CA PRO A 194 4.14 -4.80 -1.26
C PRO A 194 4.15 -4.37 0.21
N PRO A 195 3.99 -5.26 1.22
CA PRO A 195 4.13 -4.86 2.62
C PRO A 195 5.52 -4.35 2.98
N THR A 196 6.56 -4.91 2.38
CA THR A 196 7.95 -4.50 2.64
C THR A 196 8.24 -3.13 2.03
N GLU A 197 7.78 -2.87 0.79
CA GLU A 197 7.91 -1.56 0.15
C GLU A 197 7.18 -0.47 0.92
N VAL A 198 5.94 -0.74 1.32
CA VAL A 198 5.12 0.20 2.11
C VAL A 198 5.74 0.44 3.48
N TRP A 199 6.20 -0.60 4.16
CA TRP A 199 6.86 -0.45 5.45
C TRP A 199 8.16 0.37 5.33
N PHE A 200 9.00 0.06 4.36
CA PHE A 200 10.27 0.77 4.14
C PHE A 200 10.06 2.27 3.90
N THR A 201 9.10 2.61 3.06
CA THR A 201 8.85 4.01 2.70
C THR A 201 8.07 4.75 3.77
N PHE A 202 7.00 4.16 4.32
CA PHE A 202 6.09 4.86 5.22
C PHE A 202 6.58 4.95 6.66
N GLU A 203 7.17 3.89 7.24
CA GLU A 203 7.65 3.95 8.63
C GLU A 203 8.77 4.98 8.81
N SER A 204 9.59 5.19 7.79
CA SER A 204 10.63 6.21 7.81
C SER A 204 10.03 7.63 7.85
N VAL A 205 9.00 7.89 7.02
CA VAL A 205 8.25 9.16 7.07
C VAL A 205 7.57 9.34 8.42
N LYS A 206 6.86 8.30 8.88
CA LYS A 206 6.14 8.33 10.16
C LYS A 206 7.07 8.68 11.33
N LYS A 207 8.29 8.13 11.36
CA LYS A 207 9.32 8.46 12.36
C LYS A 207 9.76 9.92 12.24
N ALA A 208 10.04 10.39 11.03
CA ALA A 208 10.51 11.75 10.79
C ALA A 208 9.52 12.84 11.20
N ILE A 209 8.20 12.54 11.15
CA ILE A 209 7.16 13.50 11.55
C ILE A 209 6.57 13.23 12.94
N ALA A 210 7.03 12.19 13.66
CA ALA A 210 6.40 11.73 14.90
C ALA A 210 6.34 12.81 15.99
N GLU A 211 7.39 13.60 16.15
CA GLU A 211 7.48 14.68 17.14
C GLU A 211 6.75 15.96 16.70
N ARG A 212 6.46 16.09 15.42
CA ARG A 212 5.86 17.28 14.82
C ARG A 212 4.34 17.22 14.75
N ARG A 213 3.76 16.02 14.65
CA ARG A 213 2.32 15.83 14.57
C ARG A 213 1.69 15.61 15.96
N GLY A 214 0.43 15.98 16.11
CA GLY A 214 -0.35 15.62 17.30
C GLY A 214 -0.52 14.11 17.45
N ALA A 215 -0.77 13.69 18.69
CA ALA A 215 -1.07 12.28 19.01
C ALA A 215 -2.36 11.83 18.31
N GLY A 216 -2.41 10.57 17.92
CA GLY A 216 -3.59 9.96 17.33
C GLY A 216 -3.29 8.64 16.61
N VAL A 217 -4.31 7.80 16.52
CA VAL A 217 -4.23 6.48 15.89
C VAL A 217 -4.33 6.61 14.38
N GLY A 218 -3.31 6.10 13.69
CA GLY A 218 -3.22 6.14 12.24
C GLY A 218 -3.83 4.92 11.56
N LEU A 219 -4.28 5.08 10.31
CA LEU A 219 -4.72 4.00 9.43
C LEU A 219 -4.42 4.35 7.96
N TYR A 220 -4.31 3.33 7.11
CA TYR A 220 -4.14 3.51 5.68
C TYR A 220 -5.49 3.80 5.01
N GLY A 221 -5.54 4.85 4.19
CA GLY A 221 -6.71 5.19 3.38
C GLY A 221 -6.54 4.75 1.93
N ALA A 222 -5.33 4.92 1.38
CA ALA A 222 -4.98 4.49 0.02
C ALA A 222 -3.47 4.31 -0.11
N ILE A 223 -3.06 3.42 -1.01
CA ILE A 223 -1.65 3.17 -1.34
C ILE A 223 -1.53 2.96 -2.85
N GLU A 224 -0.53 3.58 -3.48
CA GLU A 224 -0.09 3.22 -4.83
C GLU A 224 1.41 2.98 -4.81
N ILE A 225 1.82 1.78 -5.20
CA ILE A 225 3.20 1.40 -5.46
C ILE A 225 3.49 1.63 -6.94
N ARG A 226 4.65 2.19 -7.27
CA ARG A 226 5.14 2.41 -8.62
C ARG A 226 6.58 1.93 -8.74
N HIS A 227 6.82 0.99 -9.60
CA HIS A 227 8.16 0.60 -10.03
C HIS A 227 8.54 1.51 -11.21
N LEU A 228 9.53 2.36 -11.04
CA LEU A 228 9.91 3.40 -12.01
C LEU A 228 11.01 2.93 -12.97
N THR A 229 12.00 2.22 -12.45
CA THR A 229 13.12 1.64 -13.20
C THR A 229 13.51 0.25 -12.69
N GLY A 230 12.59 -0.43 -12.02
CA GLY A 230 12.75 -1.76 -11.44
C GLY A 230 12.11 -1.88 -10.06
N PRO A 231 12.13 -3.08 -9.48
CA PRO A 231 11.64 -3.30 -8.10
C PRO A 231 12.64 -2.78 -7.07
N LEU A 232 12.17 -2.56 -5.85
CA LEU A 232 13.07 -2.45 -4.70
C LEU A 232 13.64 -3.83 -4.36
N LEU A 233 14.96 -3.89 -4.18
CA LEU A 233 15.69 -5.10 -3.84
C LEU A 233 16.02 -5.11 -2.35
N LEU A 234 15.87 -6.26 -1.71
CA LEU A 234 16.21 -6.43 -0.30
C LEU A 234 17.71 -6.23 -0.08
N ASP A 235 18.05 -5.73 1.09
CA ASP A 235 19.42 -5.51 1.57
C ASP A 235 20.24 -4.46 0.78
N GLU A 236 19.60 -3.77 -0.17
CA GLU A 236 20.17 -2.64 -0.89
C GLU A 236 19.92 -1.31 -0.15
N THR A 237 20.77 -0.32 -0.43
CA THR A 237 20.66 1.03 0.13
C THR A 237 20.07 1.98 -0.91
N TYR A 238 19.14 2.81 -0.47
CA TYR A 238 18.44 3.80 -1.27
C TYR A 238 18.45 5.15 -0.58
N HIS A 239 18.63 6.22 -1.34
CA HIS A 239 18.28 7.56 -0.88
C HIS A 239 16.75 7.69 -0.91
N VAL A 240 16.16 8.04 0.22
CA VAL A 240 14.71 8.10 0.39
C VAL A 240 14.29 9.53 0.71
N SER A 241 13.33 10.05 -0.04
CA SER A 241 12.72 11.35 0.23
C SER A 241 11.21 11.27 0.07
N SER A 242 10.48 12.06 0.84
CA SER A 242 9.02 12.09 0.81
C SER A 242 8.51 13.51 0.64
N THR A 243 7.51 13.70 -0.19
CA THR A 243 6.84 14.99 -0.39
C THR A 243 5.42 14.91 0.13
N VAL A 244 4.99 15.89 0.93
CA VAL A 244 3.60 16.06 1.32
C VAL A 244 2.82 16.60 0.12
N ARG A 245 1.90 15.80 -0.44
CA ARG A 245 1.17 16.11 -1.68
C ARG A 245 -0.16 16.77 -1.43
N ALA A 246 -0.83 16.44 -0.33
CA ALA A 246 -2.07 17.07 0.11
C ALA A 246 -2.30 16.83 1.61
N LEU A 247 -3.03 17.73 2.24
CA LEU A 247 -3.54 17.63 3.61
C LEU A 247 -5.03 17.88 3.58
N GLY A 248 -5.77 17.33 4.52
CA GLY A 248 -7.19 17.63 4.63
C GLY A 248 -7.87 16.87 5.77
N CYS A 249 -9.15 17.07 5.89
CA CYS A 249 -9.93 16.40 6.91
C CYS A 249 -11.31 15.93 6.42
N THR A 250 -11.85 15.00 7.16
CA THR A 250 -13.23 14.51 7.09
C THR A 250 -13.86 14.67 8.48
N PRO A 251 -15.17 14.43 8.66
CA PRO A 251 -15.78 14.46 9.99
C PRO A 251 -15.06 13.56 11.03
N LYS A 252 -14.48 12.42 10.60
CA LYS A 252 -13.89 11.42 11.51
C LYS A 252 -12.36 11.39 11.53
N THR A 253 -11.69 11.90 10.50
CA THR A 253 -10.23 11.78 10.37
C THR A 253 -9.62 13.04 9.79
N GLU A 254 -8.38 13.33 10.15
CA GLU A 254 -7.47 14.09 9.31
C GLU A 254 -6.71 13.14 8.40
N TYR A 255 -6.21 13.63 7.27
CA TYR A 255 -5.41 12.82 6.36
C TYR A 255 -4.28 13.63 5.73
N MET A 256 -3.22 12.93 5.40
CA MET A 256 -2.15 13.42 4.54
C MET A 256 -1.91 12.46 3.39
N TRP A 257 -1.58 13.02 2.23
CA TRP A 257 -1.01 12.30 1.11
C TRP A 257 0.48 12.57 1.06
N THR A 258 1.27 11.53 1.04
CA THR A 258 2.72 11.60 0.85
C THR A 258 3.14 10.77 -0.34
N GLU A 259 4.06 11.27 -1.14
CA GLU A 259 4.74 10.50 -2.17
C GLU A 259 6.19 10.33 -1.76
N THR A 260 6.56 9.10 -1.45
CA THR A 260 7.92 8.74 -1.03
C THR A 260 8.63 8.07 -2.19
N VAL A 261 9.79 8.58 -2.56
CA VAL A 261 10.63 8.07 -3.65
C VAL A 261 11.88 7.44 -3.06
N ALA A 262 12.18 6.22 -3.48
CA ALA A 262 13.43 5.54 -3.23
C ALA A 262 14.30 5.59 -4.49
N SER A 263 15.49 6.17 -4.38
CA SER A 263 16.45 6.35 -5.47
C SER A 263 17.74 5.60 -5.20
N ARG A 264 18.37 5.09 -6.24
CA ARG A 264 19.69 4.46 -6.16
C ARG A 264 20.65 5.14 -7.14
N ARG A 265 21.80 5.63 -6.64
CA ARG A 265 22.78 6.39 -7.45
C ARG A 265 22.14 7.56 -8.22
N GLY A 266 21.24 8.29 -7.57
CA GLY A 266 20.53 9.43 -8.17
C GLY A 266 19.39 9.08 -9.12
N THR A 267 19.13 7.78 -9.39
CA THR A 267 18.03 7.35 -10.27
C THR A 267 16.86 6.88 -9.42
N PRO A 268 15.65 7.44 -9.57
CA PRO A 268 14.44 6.94 -8.92
C PRO A 268 14.14 5.50 -9.34
N VAL A 269 14.04 4.59 -8.37
CA VAL A 269 13.76 3.16 -8.59
C VAL A 269 12.28 2.88 -8.42
N ALA A 270 11.72 3.29 -7.28
CA ALA A 270 10.31 3.10 -6.99
C ALA A 270 9.75 4.28 -6.20
N SER A 271 8.43 4.46 -6.22
CA SER A 271 7.74 5.39 -5.34
C SER A 271 6.49 4.77 -4.74
N VAL A 272 6.13 5.26 -3.54
CA VAL A 272 4.87 4.91 -2.86
C VAL A 272 4.12 6.20 -2.59
N LEU A 273 2.95 6.33 -3.22
CA LEU A 273 1.96 7.36 -2.89
C LEU A 273 1.00 6.79 -1.85
N MET A 274 0.89 7.44 -0.70
CA MET A 274 0.05 6.96 0.40
C MET A 274 -0.87 8.06 0.92
N MET A 275 -2.14 7.70 1.16
CA MET A 275 -3.03 8.46 2.03
C MET A 275 -3.01 7.81 3.41
N SER A 276 -2.36 8.44 4.36
CA SER A 276 -2.49 8.08 5.77
C SER A 276 -3.56 8.94 6.43
N ARG A 277 -4.35 8.33 7.31
CA ARG A 277 -5.41 9.00 8.08
C ARG A 277 -5.08 8.93 9.56
N VAL A 278 -5.52 9.92 10.31
CA VAL A 278 -5.46 9.93 11.78
C VAL A 278 -6.87 10.11 12.32
N MET A 279 -7.28 9.24 13.23
CA MET A 279 -8.62 9.27 13.82
C MET A 279 -8.75 10.44 14.80
N LYS A 280 -9.68 11.35 14.56
CA LYS A 280 -9.97 12.50 15.44
C LYS A 280 -10.37 12.04 16.84
N ALA A 281 -11.18 10.98 16.95
CA ALA A 281 -11.62 10.39 18.20
C ALA A 281 -10.50 9.79 19.07
N SER A 282 -9.26 9.70 18.56
CA SER A 282 -8.10 9.21 19.30
C SER A 282 -7.12 10.33 19.70
N SER A 283 -7.50 11.59 19.54
CA SER A 283 -6.64 12.75 19.81
C SER A 283 -7.32 13.72 20.74
N ASP A 284 -6.60 14.16 21.77
CA ASP A 284 -7.06 15.17 22.74
C ASP A 284 -7.32 16.54 22.08
N LEU A 285 -6.81 16.75 20.86
CA LEU A 285 -7.10 17.97 20.07
C LEU A 285 -8.55 18.07 19.60
N TYR A 286 -9.33 16.99 19.73
CA TYR A 286 -10.73 16.89 19.33
C TYR A 286 -11.68 16.45 20.47
N SER A 287 -11.15 16.35 21.70
CA SER A 287 -11.93 16.07 22.91
C SER A 287 -12.66 17.31 23.42
#